data_addaba5d0093390a06140b3af4b203c7
#
_entry.id   addaba5d0093390a06140b3af4b203c7
#
_cell.length_a   1.000
_cell.length_b   1.000
_cell.length_c   1.000
_cell.angle_alpha   90.00
_cell.angle_beta   90.00
_cell.angle_gamma   90.00
#
_symmetry.space_group_name_H-M   'P 1'
#
loop_
_entity.id
_entity.type
_entity.pdbx_description
1 polymer ?
#
loop_
_entity_poly.entity_id
_entity_poly.type
_entity_poly.pdbx_seq_one_letter_code
_entity_poly.pdbx_strand_id
1 'polypeptide(L)'
;MRKTILLPASIGIALLLACVVLLLAALASAPTASAASIDHGASFAVRCDFSHRAQVDPVVSPGGRSAHMHDFFGNTTTNANSTYQTMTSGATTCSRPEDTGGYWIPTVSWKDKKGLHKLTATRGVFYYRAGAKNHRTVQPFAKDLRIIADRDVNGAGVRWYCGGGGSNDDKTGSAIPPTRCTVGMLGLRITFPDCVARGDLSDPNLEKLDTGQLRDPDTGQVIDPDTGQVVDSPTHRTHVARSKAQPDGTRACSNPSYPIPVPTLTITVNFPMPTTSGTVMLSSGDASTIHTDFWNTWDQDTALNLNPPDGSSYGGLNALVKHCINEVPPTSPRPTECRAPTAIA
;
A
#
# COMPACT_ATOMS: atom_id res chain seq x y z
N MET A 1 30.90 49.48 65.97
CA MET A 1 30.72 48.04 66.24
C MET A 1 29.76 47.48 65.20
N ARG A 2 30.32 46.76 64.19
CA ARG A 2 29.49 46.08 63.14
C ARG A 2 29.20 44.67 63.66
N LYS A 3 27.95 44.35 63.90
CA LYS A 3 27.49 42.95 64.19
C LYS A 3 27.40 42.18 62.92
N THR A 4 28.30 41.22 62.68
CA THR A 4 28.18 40.25 61.61
C THR A 4 27.19 39.16 62.06
N ILE A 5 26.08 39.03 61.37
CA ILE A 5 25.10 37.92 61.54
C ILE A 5 25.59 36.74 60.72
N LEU A 6 26.10 35.71 61.39
CA LEU A 6 26.38 34.41 60.79
C LEU A 6 25.08 33.61 60.67
N LEU A 7 24.57 33.40 59.47
CA LEU A 7 23.50 32.44 59.28
C LEU A 7 24.03 31.00 59.43
N PRO A 8 23.30 30.11 60.10
CA PRO A 8 23.76 28.74 60.29
C PRO A 8 23.79 27.98 58.94
N ALA A 9 24.90 27.30 58.70
CA ALA A 9 25.19 26.54 57.44
C ALA A 9 24.15 25.47 57.09
N SER A 10 23.34 25.08 58.07
CA SER A 10 22.26 24.08 57.88
C SER A 10 21.09 24.57 57.00
N ILE A 11 20.84 25.88 56.93
CA ILE A 11 19.73 26.42 56.11
C ILE A 11 20.12 26.46 54.61
N GLY A 12 21.39 26.67 54.32
CA GLY A 12 21.88 26.70 52.92
C GLY A 12 21.83 25.32 52.23
N ILE A 13 22.10 24.25 52.96
CA ILE A 13 22.10 22.87 52.42
C ILE A 13 20.66 22.41 52.15
N ALA A 14 19.71 22.74 53.02
CA ALA A 14 18.29 22.38 52.85
C ALA A 14 17.67 23.08 51.62
N LEU A 15 18.01 24.35 51.36
CA LEU A 15 17.54 25.06 50.18
C LEU A 15 18.14 24.53 48.88
N LEU A 16 19.44 24.15 48.88
CA LEU A 16 20.11 23.54 47.71
C LEU A 16 19.49 22.17 47.37
N LEU A 17 19.23 21.33 48.38
CA LEU A 17 18.57 20.02 48.14
C LEU A 17 17.14 20.18 47.63
N ALA A 18 16.37 21.13 48.13
CA ALA A 18 15.02 21.40 47.62
C ALA A 18 15.01 21.90 46.18
N CYS A 19 15.96 22.75 45.79
CA CYS A 19 16.09 23.18 44.39
C CYS A 19 16.52 22.04 43.43
N VAL A 20 17.40 21.15 43.86
CA VAL A 20 17.83 19.99 43.05
C VAL A 20 16.69 19.00 42.86
N VAL A 21 15.89 18.73 43.91
CA VAL A 21 14.72 17.85 43.81
C VAL A 21 13.65 18.44 42.90
N LEU A 22 13.40 19.75 42.96
CA LEU A 22 12.46 20.44 42.08
C LEU A 22 12.93 20.45 40.61
N LEU A 23 14.25 20.60 40.37
CA LEU A 23 14.82 20.51 39.02
C LEU A 23 14.75 19.08 38.46
N LEU A 24 15.00 18.06 39.27
CA LEU A 24 14.88 16.66 38.85
C LEU A 24 13.41 16.26 38.59
N ALA A 25 12.46 16.78 39.38
CA ALA A 25 11.03 16.57 39.16
C ALA A 25 10.54 17.25 37.85
N ALA A 26 11.08 18.44 37.52
CA ALA A 26 10.75 19.13 36.29
C ALA A 26 11.34 18.42 35.02
N LEU A 27 12.46 17.72 35.16
CA LEU A 27 13.04 16.89 34.08
C LEU A 27 12.30 15.57 33.89
N ALA A 28 11.66 15.03 34.94
CA ALA A 28 10.90 13.80 34.89
C ALA A 28 9.48 13.98 34.30
N SER A 29 8.98 15.22 34.23
CA SER A 29 7.65 15.55 33.70
C SER A 29 7.65 16.23 32.35
N ALA A 30 8.78 16.22 31.62
CA ALA A 30 8.75 16.58 30.22
C ALA A 30 7.84 15.56 29.49
N PRO A 31 6.73 16.00 28.85
CA PRO A 31 5.95 15.09 28.05
C PRO A 31 6.90 14.55 27.00
N THR A 32 7.11 13.22 27.02
CA THR A 32 7.71 12.54 25.86
C THR A 32 6.79 12.87 24.71
N ALA A 33 7.16 13.84 23.89
CA ALA A 33 6.52 14.05 22.62
C ALA A 33 6.62 12.70 21.89
N SER A 34 5.52 11.98 21.89
CA SER A 34 5.36 10.82 21.03
C SER A 34 5.71 11.36 19.66
N ALA A 35 6.82 10.89 19.08
CA ALA A 35 7.18 11.23 17.73
C ALA A 35 6.00 10.75 16.88
N ALA A 36 5.09 11.67 16.58
CA ALA A 36 4.04 11.43 15.62
C ALA A 36 4.79 10.92 14.38
N SER A 37 4.52 9.69 14.00
CA SER A 37 5.07 9.12 12.78
C SER A 37 4.78 10.14 11.69
N ILE A 38 5.83 10.75 11.14
CA ILE A 38 5.69 11.72 10.06
C ILE A 38 5.05 10.94 8.93
N ASP A 39 3.76 11.19 8.73
CA ASP A 39 2.99 10.61 7.65
C ASP A 39 3.45 11.32 6.38
N HIS A 40 4.44 10.73 5.70
CA HIS A 40 5.14 11.33 4.57
C HIS A 40 4.16 11.76 3.48
N GLY A 41 4.22 13.05 3.12
CA GLY A 41 3.18 13.80 2.47
C GLY A 41 2.81 13.40 1.07
N ALA A 42 3.74 13.03 0.20
CA ALA A 42 3.47 12.75 -1.22
C ALA A 42 2.81 11.37 -1.41
N SER A 43 1.54 11.25 -1.01
CA SER A 43 0.81 9.98 -1.08
C SER A 43 -0.68 10.16 -0.77
N PHE A 44 -1.49 9.21 -1.22
CA PHE A 44 -2.85 9.03 -0.72
C PHE A 44 -3.09 7.58 -0.32
N ALA A 45 -4.17 7.34 0.41
CA ALA A 45 -4.54 6.02 0.86
C ALA A 45 -6.04 5.78 0.73
N VAL A 46 -6.39 4.53 0.51
CA VAL A 46 -7.76 4.03 0.44
C VAL A 46 -7.89 2.84 1.39
N ARG A 47 -9.02 2.70 2.03
CA ARG A 47 -9.39 1.48 2.77
C ARG A 47 -10.37 0.69 1.93
N CYS A 48 -10.09 -0.58 1.74
CA CYS A 48 -11.03 -1.48 1.11
C CYS A 48 -11.25 -2.67 2.06
N ASP A 49 -12.49 -3.02 2.29
CA ASP A 49 -12.83 -4.19 3.08
C ASP A 49 -12.70 -5.46 2.22
N PHE A 50 -12.66 -6.59 2.89
CA PHE A 50 -12.80 -7.89 2.23
C PHE A 50 -14.11 -7.92 1.45
N SER A 51 -14.01 -8.24 0.16
CA SER A 51 -15.16 -8.34 -0.73
C SER A 51 -15.72 -9.77 -0.72
N HIS A 52 -14.96 -10.71 -1.24
CA HIS A 52 -15.37 -12.10 -1.35
C HIS A 52 -14.15 -13.02 -1.49
N ARG A 53 -14.40 -14.32 -1.45
CA ARG A 53 -13.42 -15.37 -1.68
C ARG A 53 -13.87 -16.27 -2.79
N ALA A 54 -13.01 -16.47 -3.81
CA ALA A 54 -13.35 -17.30 -4.95
C ALA A 54 -12.11 -17.97 -5.56
N GLN A 55 -12.32 -19.10 -6.23
CA GLN A 55 -11.24 -19.77 -6.98
C GLN A 55 -11.25 -19.27 -8.42
N VAL A 56 -11.04 -17.98 -8.57
CA VAL A 56 -10.96 -17.29 -9.85
C VAL A 56 -9.75 -16.37 -9.88
N ASP A 57 -9.29 -16.05 -11.06
CA ASP A 57 -8.22 -15.10 -11.35
C ASP A 57 -8.46 -14.56 -12.76
N PRO A 58 -9.15 -13.44 -12.90
CA PRO A 58 -9.49 -12.94 -14.24
C PRO A 58 -8.30 -12.41 -15.04
N VAL A 59 -7.15 -12.22 -14.39
CA VAL A 59 -5.90 -11.81 -15.06
C VAL A 59 -5.17 -13.02 -15.60
N VAL A 60 -4.89 -14.04 -14.76
CA VAL A 60 -4.11 -15.22 -15.18
C VAL A 60 -4.95 -16.30 -15.85
N SER A 61 -6.22 -16.42 -15.49
CA SER A 61 -7.12 -17.48 -15.96
C SER A 61 -8.47 -16.92 -16.37
N PRO A 62 -8.52 -15.97 -17.32
CA PRO A 62 -9.77 -15.36 -17.75
C PRO A 62 -10.75 -16.42 -18.29
N GLY A 63 -12.01 -16.33 -17.90
CA GLY A 63 -13.06 -17.27 -18.27
C GLY A 63 -12.99 -18.63 -17.58
N GLY A 64 -11.98 -18.88 -16.76
CA GLY A 64 -11.69 -20.17 -16.16
C GLY A 64 -11.59 -20.18 -14.64
N ARG A 65 -11.29 -21.37 -14.11
CA ARG A 65 -11.00 -21.58 -12.69
C ARG A 65 -9.51 -21.34 -12.42
N SER A 66 -9.18 -20.55 -11.40
CA SER A 66 -7.80 -20.39 -10.96
C SER A 66 -7.25 -21.67 -10.33
N ALA A 67 -5.92 -21.82 -10.35
CA ALA A 67 -5.21 -22.92 -9.70
C ALA A 67 -5.44 -22.96 -8.18
N HIS A 68 -5.69 -21.81 -7.55
CA HIS A 68 -5.90 -21.67 -6.10
C HIS A 68 -6.97 -20.63 -5.77
N MET A 69 -7.33 -20.55 -4.50
CA MET A 69 -8.34 -19.65 -3.97
C MET A 69 -7.74 -18.27 -3.71
N HIS A 70 -8.47 -17.20 -4.04
CA HIS A 70 -8.11 -15.83 -3.72
C HIS A 70 -9.11 -15.15 -2.78
N ASP A 71 -8.60 -14.21 -1.99
CA ASP A 71 -9.37 -13.25 -1.22
C ASP A 71 -9.32 -11.90 -1.95
N PHE A 72 -10.51 -11.38 -2.26
CA PHE A 72 -10.71 -10.16 -3.05
C PHE A 72 -11.03 -8.96 -2.15
N PHE A 73 -10.55 -7.79 -2.56
CA PHE A 73 -10.82 -6.48 -1.94
C PHE A 73 -11.18 -5.49 -3.04
N GLY A 74 -11.88 -4.42 -2.67
CA GLY A 74 -12.32 -3.40 -3.59
C GLY A 74 -13.51 -3.88 -4.42
N ASN A 75 -13.34 -4.04 -5.71
CA ASN A 75 -14.41 -4.42 -6.61
C ASN A 75 -15.20 -5.63 -6.13
N THR A 76 -16.53 -5.51 -6.08
CA THR A 76 -17.41 -6.59 -5.57
C THR A 76 -17.90 -7.54 -6.65
N THR A 77 -17.66 -7.21 -7.91
CA THR A 77 -18.17 -7.99 -9.07
C THR A 77 -17.05 -8.81 -9.73
N THR A 78 -15.82 -8.76 -9.21
CA THR A 78 -14.69 -9.49 -9.78
C THR A 78 -14.97 -11.00 -9.81
N ASN A 79 -14.89 -11.59 -11.00
CA ASN A 79 -15.09 -13.02 -11.25
C ASN A 79 -14.29 -13.47 -12.48
N ALA A 80 -14.35 -14.75 -12.85
CA ALA A 80 -13.57 -15.30 -13.98
C ALA A 80 -13.84 -14.59 -15.32
N ASN A 81 -15.04 -14.05 -15.50
CA ASN A 81 -15.47 -13.39 -16.75
C ASN A 81 -15.37 -11.86 -16.67
N SER A 82 -14.69 -11.33 -15.65
CA SER A 82 -14.52 -9.88 -15.51
C SER A 82 -13.78 -9.29 -16.71
N THR A 83 -14.30 -8.14 -17.15
CA THR A 83 -13.66 -7.27 -18.14
C THR A 83 -13.44 -5.89 -17.52
N TYR A 84 -12.60 -5.07 -18.12
CA TYR A 84 -12.44 -3.68 -17.66
C TYR A 84 -13.80 -2.98 -17.49
N GLN A 85 -14.67 -3.12 -18.49
CA GLN A 85 -15.99 -2.48 -18.50
C GLN A 85 -16.91 -3.00 -17.38
N THR A 86 -16.93 -4.32 -17.12
CA THR A 86 -17.79 -4.86 -16.05
C THR A 86 -17.29 -4.48 -14.68
N MET A 87 -15.98 -4.28 -14.51
CA MET A 87 -15.40 -3.87 -13.24
C MET A 87 -15.56 -2.38 -12.96
N THR A 88 -15.37 -1.51 -13.96
CA THR A 88 -15.57 -0.06 -13.80
C THR A 88 -17.02 0.31 -13.47
N SER A 89 -17.99 -0.49 -13.91
CA SER A 89 -19.41 -0.33 -13.55
C SER A 89 -19.82 -1.07 -12.28
N GLY A 90 -18.90 -1.83 -11.67
CA GLY A 90 -19.13 -2.59 -10.45
C GLY A 90 -19.12 -1.71 -9.19
N ALA A 91 -19.79 -2.21 -8.13
CA ALA A 91 -19.66 -1.61 -6.81
C ALA A 91 -18.31 -1.95 -6.17
N THR A 92 -17.91 -1.19 -5.16
CA THR A 92 -16.64 -1.36 -4.44
C THR A 92 -16.84 -1.39 -2.93
N THR A 93 -15.94 -2.10 -2.22
CA THR A 93 -15.81 -2.03 -0.76
C THR A 93 -14.82 -0.96 -0.32
N CYS A 94 -14.28 -0.18 -1.25
CA CYS A 94 -13.32 0.85 -0.95
C CYS A 94 -13.99 2.10 -0.38
N SER A 95 -13.27 2.79 0.50
CA SER A 95 -13.70 4.05 1.13
C SER A 95 -13.73 5.24 0.16
N ARG A 96 -13.29 5.03 -1.09
CA ARG A 96 -13.44 5.96 -2.20
C ARG A 96 -14.24 5.24 -3.27
N PRO A 97 -15.44 5.71 -3.62
CA PRO A 97 -16.31 5.04 -4.58
C PRO A 97 -15.71 5.01 -6.00
N GLU A 98 -14.80 5.92 -6.30
CA GLU A 98 -14.05 5.96 -7.57
C GLU A 98 -13.04 4.81 -7.68
N ASP A 99 -12.64 4.19 -6.55
CA ASP A 99 -11.79 3.00 -6.54
C ASP A 99 -12.62 1.74 -6.78
N THR A 100 -12.92 1.46 -8.02
CA THR A 100 -13.49 0.17 -8.46
C THR A 100 -12.41 -0.86 -8.79
N GLY A 101 -11.16 -0.58 -8.42
CA GLY A 101 -10.01 -1.47 -8.63
C GLY A 101 -10.21 -2.84 -8.01
N GLY A 102 -9.75 -3.86 -8.71
CA GLY A 102 -9.68 -5.22 -8.20
C GLY A 102 -8.33 -5.50 -7.56
N TYR A 103 -8.35 -5.98 -6.32
CA TYR A 103 -7.14 -6.40 -5.60
C TYR A 103 -7.37 -7.78 -5.02
N TRP A 104 -6.44 -8.72 -5.22
CA TRP A 104 -6.58 -10.04 -4.62
C TRP A 104 -5.25 -10.66 -4.23
N ILE A 105 -5.32 -11.54 -3.26
CA ILE A 105 -4.18 -12.30 -2.73
C ILE A 105 -4.60 -13.77 -2.57
N PRO A 106 -3.68 -14.73 -2.60
CA PRO A 106 -3.96 -16.09 -2.20
C PRO A 106 -4.57 -16.14 -0.80
N THR A 107 -5.62 -16.94 -0.63
CA THR A 107 -6.26 -17.12 0.70
C THR A 107 -5.23 -17.55 1.73
N VAL A 108 -5.16 -16.81 2.84
CA VAL A 108 -4.23 -17.04 3.94
C VAL A 108 -4.85 -17.98 4.97
N SER A 109 -4.08 -18.92 5.46
CA SER A 109 -4.46 -19.83 6.53
C SER A 109 -3.35 -19.93 7.58
N TRP A 110 -3.74 -20.26 8.81
CA TRP A 110 -2.84 -20.56 9.91
C TRP A 110 -2.95 -22.03 10.27
N LYS A 111 -1.84 -22.75 10.23
CA LYS A 111 -1.74 -24.17 10.61
C LYS A 111 -1.08 -24.31 11.95
N ASP A 112 -1.80 -24.80 12.94
CA ASP A 112 -1.30 -25.10 14.28
C ASP A 112 -1.58 -26.55 14.68
N LYS A 113 -1.37 -26.91 15.96
CA LYS A 113 -1.64 -28.25 16.48
C LYS A 113 -3.12 -28.65 16.45
N LYS A 114 -4.03 -27.68 16.36
CA LYS A 114 -5.49 -27.90 16.28
C LYS A 114 -5.98 -28.07 14.85
N GLY A 115 -5.13 -27.78 13.85
CA GLY A 115 -5.47 -27.91 12.44
C GLY A 115 -5.21 -26.68 11.60
N LEU A 116 -5.90 -26.59 10.47
CA LEU A 116 -5.81 -25.49 9.52
C LEU A 116 -6.97 -24.53 9.74
N HIS A 117 -6.64 -23.28 10.06
CA HIS A 117 -7.60 -22.18 10.26
C HIS A 117 -7.51 -21.20 9.09
N LYS A 118 -8.54 -21.16 8.26
CA LYS A 118 -8.64 -20.11 7.23
C LYS A 118 -8.76 -18.74 7.91
N LEU A 119 -7.88 -17.82 7.56
CA LEU A 119 -7.96 -16.46 8.04
C LEU A 119 -8.79 -15.63 7.05
N THR A 120 -9.57 -14.70 7.59
CA THR A 120 -10.29 -13.72 6.77
C THR A 120 -9.80 -12.35 7.17
N ALA A 121 -9.29 -11.61 6.22
CA ALA A 121 -8.94 -10.23 6.45
C ALA A 121 -10.21 -9.42 6.68
N THR A 122 -10.19 -8.55 7.67
CA THR A 122 -11.31 -7.64 7.92
C THR A 122 -11.24 -6.43 7.00
N ARG A 123 -10.01 -5.95 6.75
CA ARG A 123 -9.76 -4.71 6.01
C ARG A 123 -8.35 -4.68 5.45
N GLY A 124 -8.20 -4.06 4.27
CA GLY A 124 -6.93 -3.62 3.73
C GLY A 124 -6.78 -2.11 3.74
N VAL A 125 -5.54 -1.62 3.81
CA VAL A 125 -5.19 -0.23 3.52
C VAL A 125 -4.24 -0.21 2.33
N PHE A 126 -4.62 0.53 1.31
CA PHE A 126 -3.96 0.61 0.02
C PHE A 126 -3.33 1.99 -0.10
N TYR A 127 -2.01 2.04 -0.09
CA TYR A 127 -1.24 3.27 -0.12
C TYR A 127 -0.66 3.49 -1.51
N TYR A 128 -0.87 4.66 -2.06
CA TYR A 128 -0.30 5.13 -3.31
C TYR A 128 0.72 6.22 -2.96
N ARG A 129 2.01 5.97 -3.22
CA ARG A 129 3.10 6.85 -2.79
C ARG A 129 3.95 7.29 -3.96
N ALA A 130 4.61 8.42 -3.81
CA ALA A 130 5.70 8.81 -4.70
C ALA A 130 6.93 7.93 -4.40
N GLY A 131 7.04 6.77 -5.05
CA GLY A 131 8.16 5.86 -4.86
C GLY A 131 9.43 6.29 -5.58
N ALA A 132 9.29 6.91 -6.75
CA ALA A 132 10.41 7.39 -7.55
C ALA A 132 10.93 8.75 -7.07
N LYS A 133 12.16 9.09 -7.48
CA LYS A 133 12.88 10.29 -7.06
C LYS A 133 12.13 11.59 -7.29
N ASN A 134 11.56 11.73 -8.48
CA ASN A 134 10.85 12.93 -8.87
C ASN A 134 9.35 12.71 -8.73
N HIS A 135 8.85 12.89 -7.51
CA HIS A 135 7.41 12.74 -7.22
C HIS A 135 6.51 13.63 -8.09
N ARG A 136 7.04 14.76 -8.61
CA ARG A 136 6.30 15.68 -9.47
C ARG A 136 6.09 15.16 -10.90
N THR A 137 6.71 14.06 -11.25
CA THR A 137 6.58 13.41 -12.56
C THR A 137 5.93 12.04 -12.50
N VAL A 138 5.38 11.65 -11.36
CA VAL A 138 4.65 10.40 -11.22
C VAL A 138 3.40 10.48 -12.07
N GLN A 139 3.27 9.53 -13.03
CA GLN A 139 2.08 9.40 -13.86
C GLN A 139 1.04 8.53 -13.14
N PRO A 140 -0.25 8.80 -13.27
CA PRO A 140 -1.28 7.87 -12.86
C PRO A 140 -1.08 6.50 -13.53
N PHE A 141 -1.55 5.44 -12.91
CA PHE A 141 -1.69 4.16 -13.61
C PHE A 141 -2.65 4.34 -14.79
N ALA A 142 -2.26 3.86 -15.96
CA ALA A 142 -3.14 3.87 -17.12
C ALA A 142 -4.39 2.99 -16.90
N LYS A 143 -5.44 3.26 -17.65
CA LYS A 143 -6.68 2.44 -17.66
C LYS A 143 -6.33 0.99 -17.99
N ASP A 144 -6.99 0.06 -17.30
CA ASP A 144 -6.83 -1.38 -17.53
C ASP A 144 -5.43 -1.96 -17.19
N LEU A 145 -4.58 -1.21 -16.48
CA LEU A 145 -3.29 -1.74 -16.05
C LEU A 145 -3.47 -2.95 -15.14
N ARG A 146 -2.78 -4.05 -15.45
CA ARG A 146 -2.79 -5.30 -14.69
C ARG A 146 -1.40 -5.64 -14.23
N ILE A 147 -1.21 -5.78 -12.94
CA ILE A 147 0.10 -6.09 -12.35
C ILE A 147 -0.04 -7.23 -11.35
N ILE A 148 0.83 -8.22 -11.44
CA ILE A 148 1.05 -9.19 -10.38
C ILE A 148 2.36 -8.84 -9.67
N ALA A 149 2.27 -8.52 -8.39
CA ALA A 149 3.42 -8.33 -7.53
C ALA A 149 3.63 -9.55 -6.65
N ASP A 150 4.85 -10.02 -6.61
CA ASP A 150 5.28 -11.12 -5.78
C ASP A 150 6.54 -10.77 -4.99
N ARG A 151 7.03 -11.73 -4.28
CA ARG A 151 8.32 -11.70 -3.62
C ARG A 151 9.42 -11.76 -4.68
N ASP A 152 10.27 -10.75 -4.76
CA ASP A 152 11.46 -10.88 -5.59
C ASP A 152 12.46 -11.89 -4.99
N VAL A 153 13.51 -12.23 -5.74
CA VAL A 153 14.54 -13.18 -5.33
C VAL A 153 15.22 -12.83 -4.01
N ASN A 154 15.18 -11.58 -3.60
CA ASN A 154 15.73 -11.06 -2.34
C ASN A 154 14.68 -10.91 -1.24
N GLY A 155 13.42 -11.32 -1.49
CA GLY A 155 12.29 -11.14 -0.57
C GLY A 155 11.83 -9.70 -0.45
N ALA A 156 12.28 -8.79 -1.33
CA ALA A 156 11.77 -7.43 -1.35
C ALA A 156 10.30 -7.39 -1.78
N GLY A 157 9.61 -6.36 -1.34
CA GLY A 157 8.21 -6.17 -1.65
C GLY A 157 7.23 -6.87 -0.72
N VAL A 158 7.62 -7.90 0.01
CA VAL A 158 6.76 -8.63 0.95
C VAL A 158 7.28 -8.49 2.38
N ARG A 159 6.38 -8.19 3.31
CA ARG A 159 6.67 -8.14 4.75
C ARG A 159 5.51 -8.73 5.54
N TRP A 160 5.82 -9.68 6.40
CA TRP A 160 4.93 -10.25 7.40
C TRP A 160 5.28 -9.66 8.77
N TYR A 161 4.28 -9.35 9.58
CA TYR A 161 4.48 -8.79 10.92
C TYR A 161 3.35 -9.22 11.85
N CYS A 162 3.54 -9.02 13.15
CA CYS A 162 2.47 -9.18 14.14
C CYS A 162 1.88 -7.81 14.45
N GLY A 163 0.56 -7.72 14.46
CA GLY A 163 -0.16 -6.53 14.83
C GLY A 163 -1.11 -5.99 13.78
N GLY A 164 -1.95 -5.04 14.18
CA GLY A 164 -2.95 -4.39 13.34
C GLY A 164 -2.77 -2.87 13.20
N GLY A 165 -1.58 -2.35 13.49
CA GLY A 165 -1.29 -0.90 13.44
C GLY A 165 -1.24 -0.21 14.81
N GLY A 166 -1.25 -0.97 15.90
CA GLY A 166 -1.10 -0.47 17.27
C GLY A 166 0.36 -0.19 17.68
N SER A 167 0.53 0.31 18.92
CA SER A 167 1.85 0.66 19.48
C SER A 167 2.75 -0.55 19.78
N ASN A 168 2.17 -1.73 19.95
CA ASN A 168 2.87 -2.99 20.26
C ASN A 168 3.16 -3.84 19.02
N ASP A 169 2.96 -3.28 17.83
CA ASP A 169 3.11 -4.00 16.58
C ASP A 169 4.57 -4.03 16.14
N ASP A 170 5.01 -5.17 15.62
CA ASP A 170 6.25 -5.25 14.85
C ASP A 170 6.02 -4.58 13.49
N LYS A 171 6.35 -3.28 13.40
CA LYS A 171 6.17 -2.49 12.19
C LYS A 171 7.25 -2.74 11.14
N THR A 172 8.36 -3.39 11.50
CA THR A 172 9.46 -3.65 10.57
C THR A 172 9.14 -4.82 9.66
N GLY A 173 8.56 -5.86 10.21
CA GLY A 173 8.18 -7.08 9.49
C GLY A 173 9.38 -7.82 8.90
N SER A 174 9.14 -9.03 8.44
CA SER A 174 10.10 -9.92 7.80
C SER A 174 9.55 -10.48 6.49
N ALA A 175 10.43 -10.88 5.58
CA ALA A 175 10.05 -11.67 4.41
C ALA A 175 9.55 -13.08 4.79
N ILE A 176 9.88 -13.54 6.00
CA ILE A 176 9.43 -14.82 6.56
C ILE A 176 8.30 -14.54 7.56
N PRO A 177 7.16 -15.24 7.46
CA PRO A 177 6.07 -15.06 8.41
C PRO A 177 6.49 -15.38 9.85
N PRO A 178 5.90 -14.70 10.85
CA PRO A 178 6.09 -15.06 12.25
C PRO A 178 5.48 -16.44 12.54
N THR A 179 6.10 -17.19 13.46
CA THR A 179 5.56 -18.48 13.94
C THR A 179 4.56 -18.33 15.08
N ARG A 180 4.37 -17.12 15.58
CA ARG A 180 3.40 -16.78 16.62
C ARG A 180 3.15 -15.27 16.64
N CYS A 181 1.88 -14.85 16.79
CA CYS A 181 1.51 -13.48 17.07
C CYS A 181 0.69 -13.41 18.37
N THR A 182 1.31 -12.92 19.43
CA THR A 182 0.68 -12.84 20.76
C THR A 182 -0.44 -11.82 20.83
N VAL A 183 -0.44 -10.85 19.91
CA VAL A 183 -1.50 -9.83 19.78
C VAL A 183 -2.72 -10.33 19.00
N GLY A 184 -2.72 -11.59 18.54
CA GLY A 184 -3.86 -12.20 17.83
C GLY A 184 -4.12 -11.60 16.43
N MET A 185 -3.12 -10.96 15.84
CA MET A 185 -3.23 -10.31 14.54
C MET A 185 -1.97 -10.57 13.72
N LEU A 186 -2.14 -11.10 12.51
CA LEU A 186 -1.11 -11.23 11.49
C LEU A 186 -1.26 -10.10 10.49
N GLY A 187 -0.19 -9.40 10.19
CA GLY A 187 -0.14 -8.39 9.14
C GLY A 187 0.67 -8.88 7.94
N LEU A 188 0.19 -8.54 6.76
CA LEU A 188 0.85 -8.73 5.48
C LEU A 188 0.95 -7.38 4.77
N ARG A 189 2.15 -7.03 4.32
CA ARG A 189 2.39 -5.87 3.47
C ARG A 189 3.05 -6.32 2.18
N ILE A 190 2.46 -5.93 1.05
CA ILE A 190 3.01 -6.18 -0.27
C ILE A 190 3.15 -4.84 -0.99
N THR A 191 4.32 -4.60 -1.57
CA THR A 191 4.63 -3.39 -2.35
C THR A 191 4.81 -3.77 -3.81
N PHE A 192 4.08 -3.11 -4.68
CA PHE A 192 4.16 -3.30 -6.12
C PHE A 192 5.40 -2.64 -6.74
N PRO A 193 5.80 -3.08 -7.95
CA PRO A 193 6.66 -2.30 -8.83
C PRO A 193 6.06 -0.92 -9.11
N ASP A 194 6.91 0.07 -9.36
CA ASP A 194 6.55 1.48 -9.50
C ASP A 194 7.18 2.16 -10.73
N CYS A 195 7.71 1.35 -11.66
CA CYS A 195 8.23 1.78 -12.94
C CYS A 195 7.61 0.94 -14.04
N VAL A 196 6.97 1.59 -15.03
CA VAL A 196 6.25 0.93 -16.12
C VAL A 196 7.04 1.06 -17.43
N ALA A 197 6.98 0.03 -18.24
CA ALA A 197 7.56 0.05 -19.58
C ALA A 197 6.80 1.04 -20.49
N ARG A 198 7.53 1.60 -21.46
CA ARG A 198 6.94 2.41 -22.52
C ARG A 198 6.79 1.54 -23.78
N GLY A 199 5.58 1.48 -24.31
CA GLY A 199 5.33 0.85 -25.59
C GLY A 199 5.81 1.69 -26.76
N ASP A 200 6.17 1.04 -27.84
CA ASP A 200 6.51 1.70 -29.11
C ASP A 200 5.24 1.98 -29.92
N LEU A 201 4.69 3.18 -29.77
CA LEU A 201 3.50 3.60 -30.50
C LEU A 201 3.76 3.86 -31.99
N SER A 202 5.01 3.82 -32.44
CA SER A 202 5.38 4.00 -33.86
C SER A 202 5.42 2.69 -34.65
N ASP A 203 5.31 1.54 -33.98
CA ASP A 203 5.28 0.23 -34.64
C ASP A 203 4.02 0.11 -35.53
N PRO A 204 4.17 -0.07 -36.85
CA PRO A 204 3.05 -0.18 -37.79
C PRO A 204 2.26 -1.50 -37.64
N ASN A 205 2.78 -2.49 -36.92
CA ASN A 205 2.15 -3.79 -36.72
C ASN A 205 1.22 -3.85 -35.52
N LEU A 206 1.08 -2.77 -34.76
CA LEU A 206 0.21 -2.76 -33.58
C LEU A 206 -1.24 -3.08 -33.94
N GLU A 207 -1.80 -4.03 -33.23
CA GLU A 207 -3.20 -4.45 -33.37
C GLU A 207 -4.10 -3.63 -32.44
N LYS A 208 -5.16 -3.02 -32.98
CA LYS A 208 -6.14 -2.30 -32.17
C LYS A 208 -7.11 -3.29 -31.51
N LEU A 209 -7.21 -3.23 -30.20
CA LEU A 209 -8.16 -4.02 -29.41
C LEU A 209 -9.52 -3.32 -29.30
N ASP A 210 -10.58 -4.08 -29.02
CA ASP A 210 -11.93 -3.55 -28.79
C ASP A 210 -12.00 -2.57 -27.59
N THR A 211 -11.04 -2.68 -26.66
CA THR A 211 -10.87 -1.76 -25.52
C THR A 211 -10.31 -0.40 -25.92
N GLY A 212 -9.86 -0.23 -27.16
CA GLY A 212 -9.15 0.94 -27.65
C GLY A 212 -7.63 0.90 -27.45
N GLN A 213 -7.12 -0.07 -26.69
CA GLN A 213 -5.69 -0.31 -26.50
C GLN A 213 -5.05 -0.90 -27.73
N LEU A 214 -3.72 -0.92 -27.73
CA LEU A 214 -2.91 -1.48 -28.81
C LEU A 214 -2.17 -2.72 -28.30
N ARG A 215 -2.16 -3.79 -29.08
CA ARG A 215 -1.35 -4.98 -28.80
C ARG A 215 -0.17 -5.02 -29.77
N ASP A 216 1.00 -5.21 -29.23
CA ASP A 216 2.20 -5.58 -29.97
C ASP A 216 2.17 -7.10 -30.21
N PRO A 217 2.03 -7.56 -31.47
CA PRO A 217 1.92 -8.98 -31.77
C PRO A 217 3.23 -9.75 -31.54
N ASP A 218 4.38 -9.08 -31.56
CA ASP A 218 5.70 -9.72 -31.42
C ASP A 218 6.01 -9.98 -29.93
N THR A 219 5.62 -9.06 -29.05
CA THR A 219 5.87 -9.17 -27.61
C THR A 219 4.66 -9.62 -26.80
N GLY A 220 3.47 -9.51 -27.37
CA GLY A 220 2.20 -9.73 -26.68
C GLY A 220 1.86 -8.66 -25.61
N GLN A 221 2.63 -7.56 -25.60
CA GLN A 221 2.35 -6.43 -24.69
C GLN A 221 1.11 -5.67 -25.13
N VAL A 222 0.36 -5.16 -24.15
CA VAL A 222 -0.79 -4.27 -24.39
C VAL A 222 -0.41 -2.87 -23.96
N ILE A 223 -0.64 -1.89 -24.82
CA ILE A 223 -0.19 -0.51 -24.66
C ILE A 223 -1.43 0.39 -24.62
N ASP A 224 -1.44 1.30 -23.66
CA ASP A 224 -2.40 2.41 -23.62
C ASP A 224 -1.93 3.51 -24.57
N PRO A 225 -2.71 3.86 -25.63
CA PRO A 225 -2.27 4.82 -26.62
C PRO A 225 -2.18 6.25 -26.12
N ASP A 226 -2.93 6.60 -25.05
CA ASP A 226 -2.99 7.96 -24.52
C ASP A 226 -1.77 8.28 -23.64
N THR A 227 -1.28 7.29 -22.90
CA THR A 227 -0.16 7.46 -21.95
C THR A 227 1.15 6.87 -22.44
N GLY A 228 1.08 5.93 -23.39
CA GLY A 228 2.21 5.12 -23.84
C GLY A 228 2.66 4.09 -22.78
N GLN A 229 1.92 3.89 -21.71
CA GLN A 229 2.22 2.86 -20.72
C GLN A 229 1.91 1.47 -21.30
N VAL A 230 2.80 0.51 -21.06
CA VAL A 230 2.46 -0.90 -21.24
C VAL A 230 1.60 -1.33 -20.06
N VAL A 231 0.33 -1.62 -20.33
CA VAL A 231 -0.68 -1.91 -19.29
C VAL A 231 -0.80 -3.39 -18.97
N ASP A 232 -0.28 -4.24 -19.84
CA ASP A 232 -0.25 -5.69 -19.63
C ASP A 232 0.87 -6.36 -20.42
N SER A 233 1.24 -7.57 -20.02
CA SER A 233 2.21 -8.42 -20.70
C SER A 233 1.82 -9.89 -20.51
N PRO A 234 2.34 -10.84 -21.30
CA PRO A 234 1.97 -12.25 -21.18
C PRO A 234 2.15 -12.86 -19.79
N THR A 235 3.01 -12.28 -18.98
CA THR A 235 3.26 -12.73 -17.59
C THR A 235 2.59 -11.86 -16.54
N HIS A 236 1.98 -10.73 -16.93
CA HIS A 236 1.43 -9.71 -16.03
C HIS A 236 2.47 -9.11 -15.05
N ARG A 237 3.76 -9.29 -15.34
CA ARG A 237 4.92 -8.88 -14.52
C ARG A 237 6.02 -8.21 -15.30
N THR A 238 6.24 -8.61 -16.54
CA THR A 238 7.42 -8.21 -17.32
C THR A 238 7.35 -6.81 -17.91
N HIS A 239 6.21 -6.12 -17.78
CA HIS A 239 6.03 -4.72 -18.17
C HIS A 239 6.29 -3.73 -17.03
N VAL A 240 6.64 -4.21 -15.83
CA VAL A 240 6.88 -3.37 -14.65
C VAL A 240 8.18 -3.75 -13.96
N ALA A 241 8.81 -2.78 -13.30
CA ALA A 241 10.00 -2.98 -12.49
C ALA A 241 9.95 -2.12 -11.23
N ARG A 242 10.79 -2.46 -10.24
CA ARG A 242 10.96 -1.63 -9.04
C ARG A 242 11.94 -0.51 -9.30
N SER A 243 11.61 0.69 -8.84
CA SER A 243 12.55 1.80 -8.78
C SER A 243 13.79 1.41 -7.96
N LYS A 244 14.96 1.96 -8.33
CA LYS A 244 16.23 1.69 -7.65
C LYS A 244 16.62 2.86 -6.76
N ALA A 245 17.25 2.54 -5.62
CA ALA A 245 17.84 3.53 -4.75
C ALA A 245 18.95 4.29 -5.49
N GLN A 246 19.04 5.59 -5.25
CA GLN A 246 20.05 6.48 -5.81
C GLN A 246 21.05 6.87 -4.70
N PRO A 247 22.26 7.34 -5.06
CA PRO A 247 23.26 7.73 -4.07
C PRO A 247 22.81 8.85 -3.10
N ASP A 248 21.83 9.67 -3.51
CA ASP A 248 21.25 10.73 -2.69
C ASP A 248 20.11 10.25 -1.77
N GLY A 249 19.93 8.93 -1.64
CA GLY A 249 18.91 8.30 -0.80
C GLY A 249 17.51 8.28 -1.41
N THR A 250 17.32 8.82 -2.60
CA THR A 250 16.04 8.79 -3.31
C THR A 250 15.90 7.53 -4.16
N ARG A 251 14.78 7.37 -4.85
CA ARG A 251 14.54 6.26 -5.78
C ARG A 251 14.24 6.78 -7.18
N ALA A 252 14.56 6.01 -8.21
CA ALA A 252 14.30 6.38 -9.60
C ALA A 252 14.02 5.17 -10.48
N CYS A 253 13.25 5.38 -11.55
CA CYS A 253 13.09 4.47 -12.68
C CYS A 253 14.32 4.60 -13.60
N SER A 254 15.44 4.03 -13.17
CA SER A 254 16.74 4.17 -13.85
C SER A 254 16.99 3.12 -14.92
N ASN A 255 16.11 2.12 -15.05
CA ASN A 255 16.15 1.15 -16.14
C ASN A 255 15.46 1.75 -17.37
N PRO A 256 16.16 1.93 -18.51
CA PRO A 256 15.57 2.52 -19.71
C PRO A 256 14.40 1.73 -20.30
N SER A 257 14.29 0.43 -19.99
CA SER A 257 13.13 -0.38 -20.38
C SER A 257 11.86 -0.08 -19.58
N TYR A 258 11.97 0.59 -18.44
CA TYR A 258 10.84 0.93 -17.56
C TYR A 258 10.94 2.40 -17.12
N PRO A 259 10.81 3.34 -18.05
CA PRO A 259 11.14 4.75 -17.78
C PRO A 259 10.00 5.52 -17.10
N ILE A 260 8.79 4.97 -17.03
CA ILE A 260 7.62 5.70 -16.57
C ILE A 260 7.41 5.47 -15.07
N PRO A 261 7.61 6.49 -14.21
CA PRO A 261 7.31 6.39 -12.79
C PRO A 261 5.78 6.46 -12.57
N VAL A 262 5.27 5.50 -11.82
CA VAL A 262 3.87 5.44 -11.37
C VAL A 262 3.83 5.38 -9.84
N PRO A 263 2.66 5.55 -9.19
CA PRO A 263 2.59 5.44 -7.74
C PRO A 263 3.10 4.07 -7.26
N THR A 264 3.92 4.08 -6.20
CA THR A 264 4.23 2.83 -5.49
C THR A 264 3.01 2.39 -4.71
N LEU A 265 2.25 1.45 -5.25
CA LEU A 265 1.13 0.83 -4.55
C LEU A 265 1.66 -0.11 -3.46
N THR A 266 1.18 0.06 -2.25
CA THR A 266 1.47 -0.84 -1.12
C THR A 266 0.16 -1.28 -0.49
N ILE A 267 -0.11 -2.57 -0.54
CA ILE A 267 -1.26 -3.19 0.12
C ILE A 267 -0.84 -3.65 1.51
N THR A 268 -1.60 -3.28 2.52
CA THR A 268 -1.43 -3.74 3.90
C THR A 268 -2.73 -4.38 4.36
N VAL A 269 -2.68 -5.67 4.67
CA VAL A 269 -3.85 -6.48 5.07
C VAL A 269 -3.60 -7.09 6.44
N ASN A 270 -4.62 -7.08 7.29
CA ASN A 270 -4.54 -7.64 8.65
C ASN A 270 -5.57 -8.77 8.81
N PHE A 271 -5.10 -9.85 9.43
CA PHE A 271 -5.87 -11.06 9.65
C PHE A 271 -5.97 -11.35 11.16
N PRO A 272 -7.16 -11.34 11.77
CA PRO A 272 -7.37 -11.95 13.07
C PRO A 272 -6.93 -13.41 13.05
N MET A 273 -6.13 -13.84 14.04
CA MET A 273 -5.57 -15.17 14.07
C MET A 273 -5.46 -15.74 15.49
N PRO A 274 -5.37 -17.08 15.66
CA PRO A 274 -5.07 -17.67 16.94
C PRO A 274 -3.71 -17.22 17.48
N THR A 275 -3.60 -17.05 18.80
CA THR A 275 -2.34 -16.67 19.48
C THR A 275 -1.37 -17.86 19.68
N THR A 276 -1.77 -19.05 19.22
CA THR A 276 -0.98 -20.28 19.25
C THR A 276 0.17 -20.22 18.26
N SER A 277 1.23 -20.98 18.53
CA SER A 277 2.31 -21.16 17.55
C SER A 277 1.84 -22.00 16.36
N GLY A 278 2.32 -21.67 15.17
CA GLY A 278 1.94 -22.34 13.93
C GLY A 278 2.72 -21.83 12.73
N THR A 279 2.16 -22.06 11.55
CA THR A 279 2.76 -21.73 10.26
C THR A 279 1.73 -21.09 9.36
N VAL A 280 2.10 -20.02 8.66
CA VAL A 280 1.29 -19.44 7.60
C VAL A 280 1.30 -20.36 6.38
N MET A 281 0.12 -20.67 5.89
CA MET A 281 -0.12 -21.43 4.66
C MET A 281 -0.95 -20.59 3.72
N LEU A 282 -0.66 -20.68 2.44
CA LEU A 282 -1.44 -20.02 1.38
C LEU A 282 -2.18 -21.06 0.55
N SER A 283 -3.27 -20.66 -0.06
CA SER A 283 -3.96 -21.52 -1.03
C SER A 283 -3.10 -21.83 -2.26
N SER A 284 -2.09 -21.02 -2.54
CA SER A 284 -1.09 -21.22 -3.59
C SER A 284 0.09 -22.13 -3.16
N GLY A 285 0.22 -22.44 -1.86
CA GLY A 285 1.33 -23.24 -1.31
C GLY A 285 1.84 -22.73 0.04
N ASP A 286 3.14 -22.75 0.23
CA ASP A 286 3.77 -22.15 1.40
C ASP A 286 3.86 -20.62 1.29
N ALA A 287 4.35 -19.97 2.35
CA ALA A 287 4.41 -18.50 2.39
C ALA A 287 5.33 -17.85 1.34
N SER A 288 6.18 -18.64 0.65
CA SER A 288 7.03 -18.14 -0.42
C SER A 288 6.25 -17.89 -1.72
N THR A 289 5.07 -18.51 -1.86
CA THR A 289 4.21 -18.37 -3.04
C THR A 289 3.30 -17.15 -2.96
N ILE A 290 3.48 -16.28 -1.97
CA ILE A 290 2.69 -15.05 -1.82
C ILE A 290 2.86 -14.15 -3.04
N HIS A 291 1.74 -13.69 -3.57
CA HIS A 291 1.63 -12.68 -4.60
C HIS A 291 0.40 -11.82 -4.31
N THR A 292 0.27 -10.76 -5.04
CA THR A 292 -0.94 -9.94 -5.05
C THR A 292 -1.17 -9.40 -6.44
N ASP A 293 -2.40 -9.38 -6.82
CA ASP A 293 -2.84 -8.94 -8.13
C ASP A 293 -3.55 -7.61 -7.99
N PHE A 294 -3.34 -6.76 -8.95
CA PHE A 294 -4.00 -5.47 -9.07
C PHE A 294 -4.48 -5.28 -10.50
N TRP A 295 -5.75 -4.97 -10.64
CA TRP A 295 -6.36 -4.55 -11.89
C TRP A 295 -6.90 -3.14 -11.73
N ASN A 296 -6.28 -2.19 -12.43
CA ASN A 296 -6.66 -0.78 -12.37
C ASN A 296 -7.94 -0.52 -13.15
N THR A 297 -9.04 -0.49 -12.43
CA THR A 297 -10.34 -0.08 -12.96
C THR A 297 -10.90 1.15 -12.22
N TRP A 298 -10.02 1.94 -11.62
CA TRP A 298 -10.37 3.22 -11.03
C TRP A 298 -11.07 4.13 -12.05
N ASP A 299 -12.04 4.89 -11.60
CA ASP A 299 -12.42 6.10 -12.31
C ASP A 299 -11.19 7.02 -12.39
N GLN A 300 -10.79 7.35 -13.62
CA GLN A 300 -9.60 8.17 -13.87
C GLN A 300 -9.89 9.65 -13.82
N ASP A 301 -11.11 10.07 -14.18
CA ASP A 301 -11.38 11.40 -14.72
C ASP A 301 -12.23 12.26 -13.79
N THR A 302 -12.86 11.70 -12.76
CA THR A 302 -13.62 12.47 -11.77
C THR A 302 -12.74 13.53 -11.13
N ALA A 303 -13.17 14.79 -11.21
CA ALA A 303 -12.48 15.93 -10.62
C ALA A 303 -12.40 15.80 -9.09
N LEU A 304 -11.30 16.25 -8.49
CA LEU A 304 -11.16 16.26 -7.04
C LEU A 304 -12.17 17.24 -6.41
N ASN A 305 -13.02 16.73 -5.54
CA ASN A 305 -13.91 17.51 -4.69
C ASN A 305 -13.41 17.46 -3.25
N LEU A 306 -12.95 18.60 -2.73
CA LEU A 306 -12.40 18.71 -1.36
C LEU A 306 -13.48 19.00 -0.31
N ASN A 307 -14.69 19.42 -0.73
CA ASN A 307 -15.76 19.84 0.15
C ASN A 307 -17.10 19.22 -0.27
N PRO A 308 -17.23 17.89 -0.34
CA PRO A 308 -18.52 17.27 -0.65
C PRO A 308 -19.48 17.46 0.53
N PRO A 309 -20.81 17.50 0.31
CA PRO A 309 -21.81 17.74 1.35
C PRO A 309 -21.79 16.67 2.47
N ASP A 310 -21.33 15.47 2.19
CA ASP A 310 -21.23 14.33 3.12
C ASP A 310 -19.88 14.24 3.86
N GLY A 311 -18.98 15.20 3.62
CA GLY A 311 -17.66 15.24 4.27
C GLY A 311 -16.64 14.24 3.73
N SER A 312 -16.95 13.47 2.71
CA SER A 312 -16.02 12.58 2.02
C SER A 312 -15.32 13.35 0.89
N SER A 313 -14.03 13.20 0.72
CA SER A 313 -13.34 13.78 -0.44
C SER A 313 -13.31 12.77 -1.57
N TYR A 314 -13.78 13.16 -2.73
CA TYR A 314 -13.83 12.34 -3.92
C TYR A 314 -12.86 12.86 -4.98
N GLY A 315 -12.43 11.95 -5.84
CA GLY A 315 -11.62 12.28 -6.99
C GLY A 315 -11.09 11.04 -7.66
N GLY A 316 -11.10 11.05 -8.96
CA GLY A 316 -10.53 9.99 -9.78
C GLY A 316 -9.01 9.88 -9.59
N LEU A 317 -8.45 8.81 -10.09
CA LEU A 317 -7.03 8.49 -9.88
C LEU A 317 -6.10 9.61 -10.38
N ASN A 318 -6.40 10.20 -11.54
CA ASN A 318 -5.60 11.30 -12.12
C ASN A 318 -5.55 12.52 -11.19
N ALA A 319 -6.69 12.91 -10.64
CA ALA A 319 -6.80 14.04 -9.72
C ALA A 319 -6.06 13.77 -8.40
N LEU A 320 -6.17 12.55 -7.85
CA LEU A 320 -5.48 12.17 -6.62
C LEU A 320 -3.96 12.09 -6.80
N VAL A 321 -3.47 11.53 -7.90
CA VAL A 321 -2.03 11.50 -8.19
C VAL A 321 -1.49 12.92 -8.35
N LYS A 322 -2.19 13.78 -9.08
CA LYS A 322 -1.79 15.18 -9.23
C LYS A 322 -1.75 15.88 -7.87
N HIS A 323 -2.85 15.90 -7.14
CA HIS A 323 -2.98 16.67 -5.90
C HIS A 323 -2.19 16.07 -4.72
N CYS A 324 -2.30 14.77 -4.50
CA CYS A 324 -1.74 14.12 -3.30
C CYS A 324 -0.30 13.63 -3.46
N ILE A 325 0.19 13.51 -4.70
CA ILE A 325 1.55 13.04 -4.96
C ILE A 325 2.38 14.15 -5.59
N ASN A 326 1.95 14.68 -6.77
CA ASN A 326 2.80 15.57 -7.55
C ASN A 326 2.88 16.99 -7.00
N GLU A 327 1.82 17.48 -6.35
CA GLU A 327 1.74 18.85 -5.82
C GLU A 327 2.19 18.94 -4.34
N VAL A 328 2.18 17.84 -3.58
CA VAL A 328 2.59 17.83 -2.17
C VAL A 328 4.11 17.76 -2.06
N PRO A 329 4.78 18.68 -1.36
CA PRO A 329 6.21 18.57 -1.09
C PRO A 329 6.55 17.28 -0.31
N PRO A 330 7.67 16.60 -0.60
CA PRO A 330 8.04 15.34 0.05
C PRO A 330 8.17 15.42 1.58
N THR A 331 8.49 16.60 2.10
CA THR A 331 8.68 16.87 3.53
C THR A 331 7.43 17.38 4.23
N SER A 332 6.37 17.67 3.48
CA SER A 332 5.12 18.16 4.05
C SER A 332 4.30 17.02 4.68
N PRO A 333 3.51 17.30 5.72
CA PRO A 333 2.51 16.37 6.20
C PRO A 333 1.52 16.03 5.08
N ARG A 334 1.01 14.79 5.08
CA ARG A 334 -0.03 14.40 4.12
C ARG A 334 -1.28 15.24 4.35
N PRO A 335 -1.84 15.86 3.31
CA PRO A 335 -3.13 16.54 3.39
C PRO A 335 -4.23 15.62 3.92
N THR A 336 -5.20 16.19 4.62
CA THR A 336 -6.26 15.40 5.27
C THR A 336 -7.08 14.61 4.24
N GLU A 337 -7.40 15.22 3.14
CA GLU A 337 -8.13 14.64 2.01
C GLU A 337 -7.38 13.49 1.31
N CYS A 338 -6.07 13.45 1.46
CA CYS A 338 -5.21 12.38 0.94
C CYS A 338 -5.07 11.19 1.91
N ARG A 339 -5.61 11.28 3.12
CA ARG A 339 -5.64 10.17 4.08
C ARG A 339 -6.75 9.18 3.73
N ALA A 340 -6.57 7.94 4.16
CA ALA A 340 -7.68 7.01 4.11
C ALA A 340 -8.80 7.50 5.03
N PRO A 341 -10.04 7.61 4.55
CA PRO A 341 -11.17 7.95 5.41
C PRO A 341 -11.24 7.03 6.63
N THR A 342 -11.65 7.57 7.78
CA THR A 342 -11.72 6.81 9.05
C THR A 342 -12.92 5.88 9.09
N ALA A 343 -14.00 6.22 8.39
CA ALA A 343 -15.19 5.41 8.21
C ALA A 343 -15.34 5.00 6.74
N ILE A 344 -15.97 3.87 6.50
CA ILE A 344 -16.56 3.54 5.20
C ILE A 344 -17.94 4.17 5.25
N ALA A 345 -18.25 4.97 4.23
CA ALA A 345 -19.56 5.61 4.11
C ALA A 345 -20.67 4.58 3.93
#